data_cf38e4b8f5753842e3e94daa36c9ce3e
#
_entry.id   cf38e4b8f5753842e3e94daa36c9ce3e
#
_cell.length_a   1.000
_cell.length_b   1.000
_cell.length_c   1.000
_cell.angle_alpha   90.00
_cell.angle_beta   90.00
_cell.angle_gamma   90.00
#
_symmetry.space_group_name_H-M   'P 1'
#
loop_
_entity.id
_entity.type
_entity.pdbx_description
1 polymer ?
#
loop_
_entity_poly.entity_id
_entity_poly.type
_entity_poly.pdbx_seq_one_letter_code
_entity_poly.pdbx_strand_id
1 'polypeptide(L)'
;LLRHPDQLAAVRDDPDAIGPAIEELLRWLSIVQSAIPRITTTDVEIAGVAIPAGRLVFASLPAGNRDPGFVDSPDVLDIRRGAPGHQAIGHGEHHSLGAPLARMEMRIAFPALLRRFPGLALAEPFDDVQWRSFNFIYGLKSLAVTW
;
A
#
# COMPACT_ATOMS: atom_id res chain seq x y z
N LEU A 1 2.78 4.55 9.87
CA LEU A 1 2.27 5.59 10.78
C LEU A 1 3.26 5.92 11.90
N LEU A 2 3.87 4.94 12.58
CA LEU A 2 4.80 5.18 13.70
C LEU A 2 6.00 6.11 13.37
N ARG A 3 6.36 6.24 12.08
CA ARG A 3 7.36 7.21 11.60
C ARG A 3 6.80 8.60 11.28
N HIS A 4 5.50 8.79 11.39
CA HIS A 4 4.79 10.03 11.06
C HIS A 4 3.86 10.36 12.24
N PRO A 5 4.41 10.86 13.36
CA PRO A 5 3.67 11.02 14.60
C PRO A 5 2.50 12.01 14.51
N ASP A 6 2.63 13.02 13.65
CA ASP A 6 1.55 13.96 13.34
C ASP A 6 0.37 13.29 12.64
N GLN A 7 0.64 12.43 11.67
CA GLN A 7 -0.39 11.67 10.96
C GLN A 7 -0.96 10.53 11.82
N LEU A 8 -0.12 9.92 12.65
CA LEU A 8 -0.58 8.94 13.64
C LEU A 8 -1.56 9.58 14.63
N ALA A 9 -1.24 10.77 15.15
CA ALA A 9 -2.13 11.53 16.03
C ALA A 9 -3.46 11.85 15.33
N ALA A 10 -3.42 12.30 14.08
CA ALA A 10 -4.63 12.58 13.31
C ALA A 10 -5.54 11.35 13.16
N VAL A 11 -4.97 10.16 12.88
CA VAL A 11 -5.76 8.91 12.80
C VAL A 11 -6.31 8.49 14.16
N ARG A 12 -5.56 8.73 15.24
CA ARG A 12 -5.99 8.38 16.59
C ARG A 12 -7.12 9.28 17.10
N ASP A 13 -7.01 10.59 16.84
CA ASP A 13 -7.84 11.61 17.46
C ASP A 13 -9.09 11.97 16.63
N ASP A 14 -9.10 11.61 15.33
CA ASP A 14 -10.20 11.84 14.40
C ASP A 14 -10.73 10.51 13.82
N PRO A 15 -11.91 10.04 14.25
CA PRO A 15 -12.51 8.82 13.71
C PRO A 15 -12.78 8.86 12.20
N ASP A 16 -12.98 10.03 11.62
CA ASP A 16 -13.26 10.18 10.19
C ASP A 16 -11.98 10.07 9.34
N ALA A 17 -10.81 10.27 9.94
CA ALA A 17 -9.52 10.14 9.26
C ALA A 17 -9.17 8.69 8.89
N ILE A 18 -9.73 7.68 9.55
CA ILE A 18 -9.34 6.27 9.34
C ILE A 18 -9.63 5.78 7.92
N GLY A 19 -10.74 6.17 7.34
CA GLY A 19 -11.11 5.75 5.99
C GLY A 19 -10.10 6.21 4.94
N PRO A 20 -9.89 7.51 4.79
CA PRO A 20 -8.85 8.06 3.89
C PRO A 20 -7.44 7.54 4.20
N ALA A 21 -7.08 7.42 5.47
CA ALA A 21 -5.77 6.90 5.88
C ALA A 21 -5.50 5.48 5.40
N ILE A 22 -6.50 4.59 5.44
CA ILE A 22 -6.36 3.21 4.95
C ILE A 22 -6.08 3.20 3.44
N GLU A 23 -6.84 3.95 2.65
CA GLU A 23 -6.64 3.99 1.20
C GLU A 23 -5.25 4.56 0.85
N GLU A 24 -4.81 5.61 1.54
CA GLU A 24 -3.47 6.18 1.33
C GLU A 24 -2.36 5.22 1.79
N LEU A 25 -2.52 4.54 2.92
CA LEU A 25 -1.55 3.54 3.38
C LEU A 25 -1.44 2.38 2.39
N LEU A 26 -2.55 1.91 1.84
CA LEU A 26 -2.56 0.89 0.79
C LEU A 26 -1.81 1.37 -0.45
N ARG A 27 -2.10 2.58 -0.94
CA ARG A 27 -1.41 3.20 -2.07
C ARG A 27 0.09 3.33 -1.80
N TRP A 28 0.45 3.98 -0.68
CA TRP A 28 1.82 4.37 -0.38
C TRP A 28 2.71 3.16 -0.10
N LEU A 29 2.22 2.15 0.63
CA LEU A 29 2.96 0.92 0.92
C LEU A 29 3.01 -0.01 -0.28
N SER A 30 1.93 -0.10 -1.05
CA SER A 30 1.83 -1.01 -2.21
C SER A 30 2.42 -2.38 -1.91
N ILE A 31 1.91 -3.05 -0.86
CA ILE A 31 2.49 -4.28 -0.32
C ILE A 31 2.58 -5.42 -1.33
N VAL A 32 1.73 -5.44 -2.35
CA VAL A 32 1.84 -6.37 -3.50
C VAL A 32 2.80 -5.75 -4.51
N GLN A 33 4.03 -6.25 -4.55
CA GLN A 33 5.12 -5.64 -5.32
C GLN A 33 5.04 -5.88 -6.82
N SER A 34 4.37 -6.96 -7.25
CA SER A 34 4.17 -7.23 -8.67
C SER A 34 2.79 -7.82 -8.91
N ALA A 35 2.18 -7.43 -10.02
CA ALA A 35 0.97 -8.11 -10.49
C ALA A 35 1.29 -9.51 -11.00
N ILE A 36 0.24 -10.31 -11.20
CA ILE A 36 0.35 -11.63 -11.83
C ILE A 36 0.93 -11.46 -13.24
N PRO A 37 1.96 -12.24 -13.60
CA PRO A 37 2.56 -12.19 -14.93
C PRO A 37 1.53 -12.51 -16.02
N ARG A 38 1.66 -11.82 -17.15
CA ARG A 38 0.85 -12.05 -18.36
C ARG A 38 1.74 -12.46 -19.51
N ILE A 39 1.20 -13.22 -20.44
CA ILE A 39 1.86 -13.53 -21.69
C ILE A 39 1.03 -12.92 -22.82
N THR A 40 1.69 -12.15 -23.68
CA THR A 40 1.03 -11.59 -24.87
C THR A 40 0.61 -12.71 -25.81
N THR A 41 -0.64 -12.75 -26.23
CA THR A 41 -1.17 -13.73 -27.19
C THR A 41 -1.03 -13.26 -28.64
N THR A 42 -0.90 -11.97 -28.83
CA THR A 42 -0.68 -11.29 -30.12
C THR A 42 0.37 -10.20 -29.93
N ASP A 43 0.88 -9.67 -31.02
CA ASP A 43 1.70 -8.43 -30.97
C ASP A 43 0.83 -7.30 -30.41
N VAL A 44 1.36 -6.54 -29.47
CA VAL A 44 0.69 -5.38 -28.86
C VAL A 44 1.63 -4.21 -28.80
N GLU A 45 1.07 -2.99 -28.78
CA GLU A 45 1.82 -1.78 -28.52
C GLU A 45 1.33 -1.13 -27.22
N ILE A 46 2.25 -0.82 -26.32
CA ILE A 46 1.97 -0.13 -25.06
C ILE A 46 2.87 1.07 -24.95
N ALA A 47 2.28 2.27 -24.88
CA ALA A 47 3.00 3.55 -24.79
C ALA A 47 4.12 3.71 -25.84
N GLY A 48 3.86 3.30 -27.09
CA GLY A 48 4.81 3.38 -28.20
C GLY A 48 5.86 2.27 -28.22
N VAL A 49 5.78 1.28 -27.28
CA VAL A 49 6.69 0.14 -27.26
C VAL A 49 5.99 -1.09 -27.85
N ALA A 50 6.52 -1.61 -28.95
CA ALA A 50 6.03 -2.84 -29.55
C ALA A 50 6.47 -4.07 -28.73
N ILE A 51 5.50 -4.90 -28.35
CA ILE A 51 5.73 -6.13 -27.58
C ILE A 51 5.22 -7.30 -28.42
N PRO A 52 6.09 -8.16 -28.94
CA PRO A 52 5.69 -9.33 -29.72
C PRO A 52 4.86 -10.32 -28.91
N ALA A 53 4.08 -11.15 -29.60
CA ALA A 53 3.40 -12.31 -29.02
C ALA A 53 4.38 -13.24 -28.27
N GLY A 54 3.92 -13.88 -27.21
CA GLY A 54 4.70 -14.82 -26.41
C GLY A 54 5.65 -14.13 -25.40
N ARG A 55 5.57 -12.83 -25.22
CA ARG A 55 6.39 -12.10 -24.22
C ARG A 55 5.72 -12.06 -22.85
N LEU A 56 6.55 -12.24 -21.82
CA LEU A 56 6.14 -12.08 -20.44
C LEU A 56 6.08 -10.58 -20.08
N VAL A 57 4.95 -10.15 -19.55
CA VAL A 57 4.70 -8.75 -19.14
C VAL A 57 4.26 -8.73 -17.69
N PHE A 58 4.83 -7.81 -16.91
CA PHE A 58 4.44 -7.53 -15.54
C PHE A 58 3.93 -6.09 -15.42
N ALA A 59 2.76 -5.89 -14.83
CA ALA A 59 2.32 -4.57 -14.42
C ALA A 59 2.84 -4.29 -13.01
N SER A 60 3.65 -3.26 -12.84
CA SER A 60 4.14 -2.85 -11.53
C SER A 60 3.06 -2.02 -10.81
N LEU A 61 2.36 -2.61 -9.85
CA LEU A 61 1.37 -1.91 -9.04
C LEU A 61 1.99 -0.76 -8.22
N PRO A 62 3.18 -0.95 -7.59
CA PRO A 62 3.85 0.15 -6.91
C PRO A 62 4.19 1.33 -7.83
N ALA A 63 4.65 1.06 -9.05
CA ALA A 63 4.95 2.13 -10.01
C ALA A 63 3.70 2.91 -10.39
N GLY A 64 2.59 2.22 -10.68
CA GLY A 64 1.31 2.88 -10.97
C GLY A 64 0.79 3.71 -9.79
N ASN A 65 0.93 3.22 -8.56
CA ASN A 65 0.55 3.95 -7.34
C ASN A 65 1.46 5.13 -7.00
N ARG A 66 2.64 5.20 -7.62
CA ARG A 66 3.64 6.29 -7.49
C ARG A 66 3.73 7.15 -8.73
N ASP A 67 2.85 6.97 -9.70
CA ASP A 67 2.83 7.78 -10.91
C ASP A 67 2.37 9.21 -10.58
N PRO A 68 3.16 10.26 -10.92
CA PRO A 68 2.76 11.64 -10.70
C PRO A 68 1.53 12.06 -11.53
N GLY A 69 1.20 11.32 -12.59
CA GLY A 69 -0.05 11.48 -13.32
C GLY A 69 -1.27 10.95 -12.57
N PHE A 70 -1.08 10.14 -11.54
CA PHE A 70 -2.14 9.60 -10.69
C PHE A 70 -2.37 10.44 -9.44
N VAL A 71 -1.30 10.82 -8.73
CA VAL A 71 -1.36 11.66 -7.53
C VAL A 71 -0.20 12.64 -7.45
N ASP A 72 -0.43 13.81 -6.91
CA ASP A 72 0.62 14.78 -6.62
C ASP A 72 1.53 14.29 -5.49
N SER A 73 2.84 14.56 -5.59
CA SER A 73 3.83 14.16 -4.57
C SER A 73 3.69 12.70 -4.13
N PRO A 74 3.78 11.73 -5.06
CA PRO A 74 3.41 10.33 -4.83
C PRO A 74 4.25 9.63 -3.76
N ASP A 75 5.44 10.12 -3.47
CA ASP A 75 6.36 9.59 -2.45
C ASP A 75 6.09 10.13 -1.04
N VAL A 76 5.22 11.12 -0.91
CA VAL A 76 4.81 11.66 0.38
C VAL A 76 3.59 10.88 0.88
N LEU A 77 3.68 10.37 2.11
CA LEU A 77 2.52 9.85 2.82
C LEU A 77 1.64 11.03 3.26
N ASP A 78 0.39 11.03 2.82
CA ASP A 78 -0.61 12.00 3.25
C ASP A 78 -1.95 11.26 3.50
N ILE A 79 -2.24 10.97 4.75
CA ILE A 79 -3.44 10.21 5.15
C ILE A 79 -4.77 10.87 4.78
N ARG A 80 -4.76 12.17 4.46
CA ARG A 80 -5.96 12.90 4.05
C ARG A 80 -6.23 12.80 2.55
N ARG A 81 -5.24 12.35 1.79
CA ARG A 81 -5.37 12.16 0.32
C ARG A 81 -6.49 11.20 -0.04
N GLY A 82 -6.64 10.09 0.72
CA GLY A 82 -7.62 9.05 0.46
C GLY A 82 -7.39 8.25 -0.82
N ALA A 83 -6.59 8.73 -1.75
CA ALA A 83 -6.16 8.13 -3.01
C ALA A 83 -7.17 7.16 -3.66
N PRO A 84 -8.40 7.58 -3.98
CA PRO A 84 -9.37 6.71 -4.64
C PRO A 84 -8.83 6.23 -5.99
N GLY A 85 -9.03 4.94 -6.31
CA GLY A 85 -8.54 4.35 -7.56
C GLY A 85 -7.11 3.83 -7.52
N HIS A 86 -6.44 3.84 -6.35
CA HIS A 86 -5.14 3.17 -6.22
C HIS A 86 -5.20 1.69 -6.60
N GLN A 87 -4.11 1.14 -7.09
CA GLN A 87 -4.02 -0.22 -7.61
C GLN A 87 -3.41 -1.23 -6.63
N ALA A 88 -3.26 -0.87 -5.35
CA ALA A 88 -2.59 -1.71 -4.34
C ALA A 88 -3.21 -3.11 -4.18
N ILE A 89 -4.49 -3.25 -4.52
CA ILE A 89 -5.27 -4.50 -4.40
C ILE A 89 -5.75 -4.99 -5.78
N GLY A 90 -5.09 -4.53 -6.85
CA GLY A 90 -5.45 -4.86 -8.23
C GLY A 90 -6.48 -3.90 -8.83
N HIS A 91 -6.88 -4.19 -10.06
CA HIS A 91 -7.83 -3.36 -10.84
C HIS A 91 -8.69 -4.23 -11.76
N GLY A 92 -9.89 -3.75 -12.08
CA GLY A 92 -10.81 -4.39 -13.04
C GLY A 92 -11.24 -5.78 -12.59
N GLU A 93 -11.30 -6.72 -13.52
CA GLU A 93 -11.69 -8.12 -13.29
C GLU A 93 -10.77 -8.85 -12.30
N HIS A 94 -9.56 -8.36 -12.14
CA HIS A 94 -8.54 -8.91 -11.23
C HIS A 94 -8.45 -8.16 -9.91
N HIS A 95 -9.39 -7.27 -9.59
CA HIS A 95 -9.47 -6.67 -8.29
C HIS A 95 -9.69 -7.75 -7.23
N SER A 96 -8.92 -7.70 -6.12
CA SER A 96 -8.97 -8.72 -5.08
C SER A 96 -10.37 -8.87 -4.47
N LEU A 97 -10.89 -10.08 -4.45
CA LEU A 97 -12.13 -10.41 -3.75
C LEU A 97 -12.05 -10.15 -2.23
N GLY A 98 -10.84 -10.22 -1.67
CA GLY A 98 -10.57 -9.94 -0.25
C GLY A 98 -10.47 -8.45 0.08
N ALA A 99 -10.55 -7.55 -0.89
CA ALA A 99 -10.37 -6.12 -0.66
C ALA A 99 -11.37 -5.50 0.35
N PRO A 100 -12.67 -5.83 0.32
CA PRO A 100 -13.62 -5.36 1.33
C PRO A 100 -13.27 -5.86 2.74
N LEU A 101 -12.86 -7.12 2.87
CA LEU A 101 -12.47 -7.72 4.14
C LEU A 101 -11.21 -7.03 4.70
N ALA A 102 -10.18 -6.86 3.90
CA ALA A 102 -8.94 -6.19 4.32
C ALA A 102 -9.21 -4.76 4.81
N ARG A 103 -10.05 -4.00 4.10
CA ARG A 103 -10.47 -2.66 4.54
C ARG A 103 -11.23 -2.68 5.85
N MET A 104 -12.14 -3.63 6.02
CA MET A 104 -12.89 -3.79 7.26
C MET A 104 -11.96 -4.12 8.44
N GLU A 105 -11.06 -5.07 8.26
CA GLU A 105 -10.07 -5.42 9.28
C GLU A 105 -9.21 -4.22 9.69
N MET A 106 -8.70 -3.45 8.74
CA MET A 106 -7.89 -2.25 9.04
C MET A 106 -8.71 -1.16 9.74
N ARG A 107 -9.97 -0.94 9.34
CA ARG A 107 -10.87 0.03 10.00
C ARG A 107 -11.17 -0.32 11.45
N ILE A 108 -11.16 -1.59 11.80
CA ILE A 108 -11.39 -2.07 13.18
C ILE A 108 -10.07 -2.10 13.94
N ALA A 109 -9.03 -2.69 13.36
CA ALA A 109 -7.78 -2.97 14.05
C ALA A 109 -6.98 -1.71 14.38
N PHE A 110 -6.82 -0.77 13.46
CA PHE A 110 -6.00 0.41 13.70
C PHE A 110 -6.56 1.28 14.84
N PRO A 111 -7.82 1.70 14.84
CA PRO A 111 -8.35 2.48 15.95
C PRO A 111 -8.35 1.70 17.28
N ALA A 112 -8.62 0.40 17.25
CA ALA A 112 -8.60 -0.43 18.46
C ALA A 112 -7.18 -0.51 19.06
N LEU A 113 -6.17 -0.70 18.21
CA LEU A 113 -4.75 -0.75 18.59
C LEU A 113 -4.30 0.58 19.19
N LEU A 114 -4.58 1.70 18.51
CA LEU A 114 -4.15 3.03 18.94
C LEU A 114 -4.85 3.49 20.24
N ARG A 115 -6.11 3.11 20.44
CA ARG A 115 -6.81 3.36 21.72
C ARG A 115 -6.25 2.52 22.86
N ARG A 116 -5.92 1.25 22.57
CA ARG A 116 -5.42 0.32 23.60
C ARG A 116 -3.99 0.66 24.02
N PHE A 117 -3.19 1.19 23.10
CA PHE A 117 -1.79 1.52 23.28
C PHE A 117 -1.48 2.94 22.78
N PRO A 118 -1.89 3.97 23.54
CA PRO A 118 -1.75 5.36 23.10
C PRO A 118 -0.29 5.81 22.98
N GLY A 119 0.63 5.15 23.69
CA GLY A 119 2.07 5.38 23.63
C GLY A 119 2.81 4.52 22.59
N LEU A 120 2.10 3.81 21.72
CA LEU A 120 2.70 2.88 20.75
C LEU A 120 3.76 3.57 19.91
N ALA A 121 4.99 3.09 19.99
CA ALA A 121 6.16 3.59 19.27
C ALA A 121 7.07 2.44 18.82
N LEU A 122 7.99 2.72 17.89
CA LEU A 122 9.04 1.77 17.54
C LEU A 122 10.01 1.61 18.73
N ALA A 123 10.37 0.38 19.07
CA ALA A 123 11.34 0.08 20.11
C ALA A 123 12.80 0.17 19.63
N GLU A 124 13.00 0.22 18.31
CA GLU A 124 14.30 0.28 17.64
C GLU A 124 14.28 1.27 16.48
N PRO A 125 15.42 1.78 16.03
CA PRO A 125 15.51 2.60 14.82
C PRO A 125 14.87 1.87 13.62
N PHE A 126 14.15 2.61 12.78
CA PHE A 126 13.47 2.01 11.62
C PHE A 126 14.44 1.33 10.65
N ASP A 127 15.67 1.82 10.57
CA ASP A 127 16.70 1.28 9.67
C ASP A 127 17.19 -0.12 10.11
N ASP A 128 16.97 -0.49 11.38
CA ASP A 128 17.29 -1.81 11.94
C ASP A 128 16.15 -2.83 11.72
N VAL A 129 14.97 -2.36 11.31
CA VAL A 129 13.81 -3.22 11.09
C VAL A 129 14.06 -4.20 9.93
N GLN A 130 13.87 -5.48 10.21
CA GLN A 130 14.13 -6.53 9.24
C GLN A 130 12.94 -6.79 8.31
N TRP A 131 13.22 -6.71 7.01
CA TRP A 131 12.26 -6.95 5.96
C TRP A 131 12.32 -8.38 5.41
N ARG A 132 11.20 -8.85 4.87
CA ARG A 132 11.15 -10.12 4.14
C ARG A 132 11.83 -9.95 2.79
N SER A 133 12.81 -10.80 2.49
CA SER A 133 13.48 -10.83 1.19
C SER A 133 12.76 -11.77 0.24
N PHE A 134 12.83 -11.49 -1.07
CA PHE A 134 12.29 -12.35 -2.13
C PHE A 134 10.84 -12.79 -1.95
N ASN A 135 9.98 -11.87 -1.51
CA ASN A 135 8.57 -12.13 -1.31
C ASN A 135 7.73 -11.19 -2.20
N PHE A 136 6.69 -11.73 -2.86
CA PHE A 136 5.72 -10.93 -3.61
C PHE A 136 4.97 -9.94 -2.72
N ILE A 137 4.83 -10.27 -1.45
CA ILE A 137 4.19 -9.41 -0.45
C ILE A 137 5.29 -8.71 0.35
N TYR A 138 5.40 -7.41 0.16
CA TYR A 138 6.29 -6.56 0.93
C TYR A 138 5.84 -6.52 2.39
N GLY A 139 6.74 -6.78 3.31
CA GLY A 139 6.38 -6.85 4.72
C GLY A 139 7.58 -7.07 5.63
N LEU A 140 7.33 -6.92 6.90
CA LEU A 140 8.31 -7.08 7.97
C LEU A 140 8.44 -8.56 8.38
N LYS A 141 9.61 -8.94 8.88
CA LYS A 141 9.78 -10.20 9.62
C LYS A 141 9.23 -10.07 11.03
N SER A 142 9.52 -8.94 11.66
CA SER A 142 9.06 -8.57 13.00
C SER A 142 9.02 -7.05 13.10
N LEU A 143 8.30 -6.53 14.07
CA LEU A 143 8.29 -5.12 14.43
C LEU A 143 8.33 -5.01 15.95
N ALA A 144 9.48 -4.62 16.49
CA ALA A 144 9.62 -4.37 17.91
C ALA A 144 8.95 -3.01 18.26
N VAL A 145 8.07 -3.02 19.24
CA VAL A 145 7.32 -1.83 19.68
C VAL A 145 7.34 -1.68 21.18
N THR A 146 7.19 -0.44 21.65
CA THR A 146 6.91 -0.06 23.04
C THR A 146 5.52 0.57 23.13
N TRP A 147 4.91 0.55 24.31
CA TRP A 147 3.59 1.17 24.57
C TRP A 147 3.44 1.67 26.00
#